data_217f9ffe8abbde002bb7c439ea56f6c0
#
_entry.id   217f9ffe8abbde002bb7c439ea56f6c0
#
_cell.length_a   1.000
_cell.length_b   1.000
_cell.length_c   1.000
_cell.angle_alpha   90.00
_cell.angle_beta   90.00
_cell.angle_gamma   90.00
#
_symmetry.space_group_name_H-M   'P 1'
#
loop_
_entity.id
_entity.type
_entity.pdbx_description
1 polymer ?
#
loop_
_entity_poly.entity_id
_entity_poly.type
_entity_poly.pdbx_seq_one_letter_code
_entity_poly.pdbx_strand_id
1 'polypeptide(L)'
;MYASIEELVSDATIKNLPISELVIQAECNDMNVSRNDVWRKMKHNLDTMRLAVSRGAHGIGVHSKTGLTGGDAVKIKDYRKSHKTLSGDMIMSAVQSAIATNEVNAAMGVICATPTAGSSGTLPGVLFTLEKRLGLDEEQMVRFLFTAGGFGMVIANNACIAGATGGCQAEVGSASGMGAAAAVEVAGGTPKQSANAMAIAISNLLGLVCDPIAGLVEVPCINRNAIGSSNALMSADMALAGCESMIPADEVISAMDKVGKNMPESLRETGIGGLAGTPTGQEIRMRIFGKNL
;
A
#
# COMPACT_ATOMS: atom_id res chain seq x y z
N MET A 1 -1.05 -20.13 -10.34
CA MET A 1 -0.73 -18.71 -10.07
C MET A 1 0.22 -18.17 -11.14
N TYR A 2 0.17 -16.85 -11.45
CA TYR A 2 1.01 -16.22 -12.48
C TYR A 2 2.45 -16.03 -12.00
N ALA A 3 3.42 -16.30 -12.88
CA ALA A 3 4.83 -16.17 -12.56
C ALA A 3 5.38 -14.75 -12.81
N SER A 4 4.75 -13.99 -13.72
CA SER A 4 5.15 -12.64 -14.09
C SER A 4 3.95 -11.72 -14.33
N ILE A 5 4.20 -10.41 -14.32
CA ILE A 5 3.20 -9.41 -14.72
C ILE A 5 2.91 -9.51 -16.22
N GLU A 6 3.92 -9.80 -17.02
CA GLU A 6 3.75 -10.01 -18.47
C GLU A 6 2.76 -11.16 -18.75
N GLU A 7 2.91 -12.30 -18.06
CA GLU A 7 1.99 -13.44 -18.18
C GLU A 7 0.55 -13.05 -17.79
N LEU A 8 0.37 -12.39 -16.65
CA LEU A 8 -0.94 -11.94 -16.15
C LEU A 8 -1.63 -10.99 -17.14
N VAL A 9 -0.89 -10.00 -17.65
CA VAL A 9 -1.39 -8.98 -18.59
C VAL A 9 -1.71 -9.60 -19.95
N SER A 10 -0.84 -10.49 -20.44
CA SER A 10 -1.03 -11.22 -21.71
C SER A 10 -2.31 -12.06 -21.66
N ASP A 11 -2.49 -12.84 -20.59
CA ASP A 11 -3.65 -13.67 -20.36
C ASP A 11 -4.95 -12.84 -20.28
N ALA A 12 -4.92 -11.72 -19.55
CA ALA A 12 -6.06 -10.81 -19.46
C ALA A 12 -6.45 -10.24 -20.84
N THR A 13 -5.45 -9.89 -21.63
CA THR A 13 -5.66 -9.35 -22.98
C THR A 13 -6.20 -10.40 -23.95
N ILE A 14 -5.59 -11.61 -23.98
CA ILE A 14 -5.98 -12.69 -24.87
C ILE A 14 -7.39 -13.21 -24.54
N LYS A 15 -7.70 -13.37 -23.26
CA LYS A 15 -9.01 -13.86 -22.81
C LYS A 15 -10.08 -12.76 -22.80
N ASN A 16 -9.68 -11.52 -22.99
CA ASN A 16 -10.56 -10.34 -22.86
C ASN A 16 -11.32 -10.33 -21.51
N LEU A 17 -10.58 -10.58 -20.42
CA LEU A 17 -11.10 -10.62 -19.07
C LEU A 17 -10.39 -9.56 -18.20
N PRO A 18 -11.09 -8.99 -17.21
CA PRO A 18 -10.45 -8.18 -16.19
C PRO A 18 -9.39 -8.99 -15.42
N ILE A 19 -8.33 -8.35 -14.99
CA ILE A 19 -7.28 -8.98 -14.16
C ILE A 19 -7.90 -9.55 -12.89
N SER A 20 -8.81 -8.82 -12.24
CA SER A 20 -9.55 -9.30 -11.07
C SER A 20 -10.22 -10.65 -11.30
N GLU A 21 -10.80 -10.87 -12.48
CA GLU A 21 -11.47 -12.13 -12.82
C GLU A 21 -10.48 -13.29 -12.95
N LEU A 22 -9.33 -13.05 -13.60
CA LEU A 22 -8.28 -14.06 -13.71
C LEU A 22 -7.70 -14.44 -12.35
N VAL A 23 -7.53 -13.46 -11.47
CA VAL A 23 -7.04 -13.70 -10.10
C VAL A 23 -8.05 -14.53 -9.31
N ILE A 24 -9.35 -14.22 -9.39
CA ILE A 24 -10.40 -15.03 -8.76
C ILE A 24 -10.37 -16.48 -9.26
N GLN A 25 -10.24 -16.69 -10.58
CA GLN A 25 -10.17 -18.03 -11.15
C GLN A 25 -8.92 -18.79 -10.69
N ALA A 26 -7.77 -18.10 -10.64
CA ALA A 26 -6.53 -18.69 -10.17
C ALA A 26 -6.63 -19.09 -8.68
N GLU A 27 -7.15 -18.23 -7.82
CA GLU A 27 -7.37 -18.52 -6.40
C GLU A 27 -8.31 -19.72 -6.19
N CYS A 28 -9.41 -19.80 -6.95
CA CYS A 28 -10.33 -20.94 -6.88
C CYS A 28 -9.62 -22.24 -7.23
N ASN A 29 -8.82 -22.24 -8.28
CA ASN A 29 -8.09 -23.43 -8.76
C ASN A 29 -6.98 -23.85 -7.80
N ASP A 30 -6.15 -22.88 -7.36
CA ASP A 30 -4.98 -23.17 -6.52
C ASP A 30 -5.37 -23.65 -5.12
N MET A 31 -6.42 -23.08 -4.56
CA MET A 31 -6.93 -23.45 -3.24
C MET A 31 -7.96 -24.59 -3.27
N ASN A 32 -8.45 -24.98 -4.44
CA ASN A 32 -9.55 -25.94 -4.64
C ASN A 32 -10.80 -25.57 -3.82
N VAL A 33 -11.21 -24.30 -3.90
CA VAL A 33 -12.38 -23.75 -3.20
C VAL A 33 -13.36 -23.10 -4.17
N SER A 34 -14.59 -22.88 -3.71
CA SER A 34 -15.60 -22.23 -4.53
C SER A 34 -15.32 -20.74 -4.73
N ARG A 35 -15.82 -20.18 -5.84
CA ARG A 35 -15.81 -18.74 -6.09
C ARG A 35 -16.44 -17.94 -4.93
N ASN A 36 -17.54 -18.46 -4.37
CA ASN A 36 -18.21 -17.80 -3.25
C ASN A 36 -17.32 -17.74 -1.99
N ASP A 37 -16.50 -18.76 -1.75
CA ASP A 37 -15.58 -18.78 -0.61
C ASP A 37 -14.45 -17.77 -0.78
N VAL A 38 -13.86 -17.71 -1.98
CA VAL A 38 -12.82 -16.73 -2.32
C VAL A 38 -13.38 -15.31 -2.20
N TRP A 39 -14.55 -15.06 -2.78
CA TRP A 39 -15.24 -13.78 -2.73
C TRP A 39 -15.55 -13.34 -1.30
N ARG A 40 -16.12 -14.22 -0.49
CA ARG A 40 -16.48 -13.94 0.91
C ARG A 40 -15.24 -13.56 1.75
N LYS A 41 -14.10 -14.22 1.53
CA LYS A 41 -12.83 -13.87 2.20
C LYS A 41 -12.36 -12.48 1.81
N MET A 42 -12.39 -12.15 0.52
CA MET A 42 -11.97 -10.82 0.05
C MET A 42 -12.92 -9.72 0.52
N LYS A 43 -14.23 -9.98 0.53
CA LYS A 43 -15.21 -9.06 1.13
C LYS A 43 -14.95 -8.82 2.62
N HIS A 44 -14.59 -9.86 3.37
CA HIS A 44 -14.21 -9.69 4.78
C HIS A 44 -12.98 -8.78 4.95
N ASN A 45 -11.99 -8.88 4.05
CA ASN A 45 -10.85 -7.97 4.04
C ASN A 45 -11.30 -6.53 3.75
N LEU A 46 -12.19 -6.31 2.78
CA LEU A 46 -12.78 -5.00 2.50
C LEU A 46 -13.47 -4.41 3.74
N ASP A 47 -14.30 -5.21 4.42
CA ASP A 47 -15.03 -4.79 5.62
C ASP A 47 -14.05 -4.41 6.75
N THR A 48 -12.99 -5.19 6.93
CA THR A 48 -11.92 -4.90 7.90
C THR A 48 -11.19 -3.59 7.58
N MET A 49 -10.84 -3.35 6.31
CA MET A 49 -10.23 -2.10 5.86
C MET A 49 -11.15 -0.90 6.11
N ARG A 50 -12.44 -1.04 5.80
CA ARG A 50 -13.46 0.00 6.04
C ARG A 50 -13.58 0.36 7.51
N LEU A 51 -13.62 -0.65 8.38
CA LEU A 51 -13.64 -0.45 9.84
C LEU A 51 -12.38 0.25 10.33
N ALA A 52 -11.19 -0.13 9.85
CA ALA A 52 -9.94 0.52 10.23
C ALA A 52 -9.92 2.00 9.84
N VAL A 53 -10.26 2.33 8.59
CA VAL A 53 -10.34 3.74 8.13
C VAL A 53 -11.36 4.53 8.94
N SER A 54 -12.55 3.97 9.17
CA SER A 54 -13.61 4.62 9.96
C SER A 54 -13.14 4.89 11.39
N ARG A 55 -12.57 3.90 12.06
CA ARG A 55 -12.06 4.01 13.43
C ARG A 55 -10.95 5.05 13.54
N GLY A 56 -9.95 5.03 12.65
CA GLY A 56 -8.86 6.01 12.62
C GLY A 56 -9.36 7.44 12.34
N ALA A 57 -10.33 7.60 11.43
CA ALA A 57 -10.94 8.89 11.12
C ALA A 57 -11.83 9.44 12.24
N HIS A 58 -12.31 8.62 13.18
CA HIS A 58 -12.98 9.06 14.41
C HIS A 58 -11.97 9.40 15.51
N GLY A 59 -10.82 8.70 15.57
CA GLY A 59 -9.71 8.98 16.46
C GLY A 59 -9.88 8.56 17.92
N ILE A 60 -11.08 8.15 18.37
CA ILE A 60 -11.33 7.77 19.77
C ILE A 60 -10.62 6.45 20.08
N GLY A 61 -9.68 6.49 21.04
CA GLY A 61 -8.89 5.34 21.44
C GLY A 61 -7.88 4.88 20.39
N VAL A 62 -7.54 5.74 19.42
CA VAL A 62 -6.57 5.46 18.36
C VAL A 62 -5.30 6.27 18.63
N HIS A 63 -4.57 5.83 19.67
CA HIS A 63 -3.26 6.36 20.02
C HIS A 63 -2.34 5.19 20.34
N SER A 64 -1.10 5.28 19.87
CA SER A 64 -0.10 4.28 20.20
C SER A 64 0.26 4.32 21.69
N LYS A 65 0.67 3.17 22.24
CA LYS A 65 1.13 3.08 23.65
C LYS A 65 2.41 3.88 23.89
N THR A 66 3.19 4.15 22.85
CA THR A 66 4.43 4.93 22.91
C THR A 66 4.17 6.44 22.96
N GLY A 67 2.97 6.86 22.57
CA GLY A 67 2.60 8.27 22.41
C GLY A 67 3.20 8.94 21.17
N LEU A 68 3.80 8.17 20.24
CA LEU A 68 4.40 8.74 19.02
C LEU A 68 3.37 9.07 17.96
N THR A 69 2.26 8.35 17.92
CA THR A 69 1.26 8.48 16.85
C THR A 69 -0.16 8.42 17.37
N GLY A 70 -1.07 9.05 16.64
CA GLY A 70 -2.51 9.08 16.89
C GLY A 70 -3.12 10.47 16.76
N GLY A 71 -4.24 10.54 16.04
CA GLY A 71 -5.01 11.76 15.86
C GLY A 71 -4.66 12.58 14.61
N ASP A 72 -3.67 12.23 13.82
CA ASP A 72 -3.34 12.97 12.60
C ASP A 72 -4.38 12.78 11.50
N ALA A 73 -4.97 11.59 11.40
CA ALA A 73 -6.11 11.37 10.50
C ALA A 73 -7.30 12.29 10.82
N VAL A 74 -7.55 12.57 12.10
CA VAL A 74 -8.59 13.50 12.54
C VAL A 74 -8.25 14.93 12.18
N LYS A 75 -7.00 15.37 12.42
CA LYS A 75 -6.51 16.71 12.03
C LYS A 75 -6.66 16.93 10.51
N ILE A 76 -6.28 15.95 9.70
CA ILE A 76 -6.40 16.02 8.25
C ILE A 76 -7.87 16.08 7.82
N LYS A 77 -8.74 15.27 8.43
CA LYS A 77 -10.19 15.32 8.20
C LYS A 77 -10.78 16.71 8.45
N ASP A 78 -10.43 17.32 9.58
CA ASP A 78 -10.95 18.62 9.97
C ASP A 78 -10.38 19.76 9.10
N TYR A 79 -9.10 19.65 8.73
CA TYR A 79 -8.47 20.57 7.79
C TYR A 79 -9.16 20.52 6.41
N ARG A 80 -9.44 19.33 5.88
CA ARG A 80 -10.14 19.13 4.59
C ARG A 80 -11.54 19.74 4.58
N LYS A 81 -12.24 19.72 5.73
CA LYS A 81 -13.60 20.30 5.84
C LYS A 81 -13.60 21.82 5.87
N SER A 82 -12.54 22.42 6.41
CA SER A 82 -12.50 23.86 6.72
C SER A 82 -11.59 24.65 5.76
N HIS A 83 -10.77 23.98 4.96
CA HIS A 83 -9.78 24.63 4.10
C HIS A 83 -9.77 24.06 2.69
N LYS A 84 -9.34 24.90 1.74
CA LYS A 84 -8.97 24.43 0.40
C LYS A 84 -7.54 23.86 0.46
N THR A 85 -7.43 22.54 0.25
CA THR A 85 -6.15 21.83 0.31
C THR A 85 -5.24 22.15 -0.89
N LEU A 86 -3.94 22.24 -0.67
CA LEU A 86 -2.97 22.55 -1.75
C LEU A 86 -2.88 21.43 -2.80
N SER A 87 -2.87 20.16 -2.35
CA SER A 87 -2.77 18.99 -3.23
C SER A 87 -4.13 18.50 -3.77
N GLY A 88 -5.20 19.21 -3.47
CA GLY A 88 -6.56 18.81 -3.82
C GLY A 88 -7.19 17.83 -2.82
N ASP A 89 -8.52 17.82 -2.75
CA ASP A 89 -9.24 17.01 -1.78
C ASP A 89 -9.12 15.51 -2.02
N MET A 90 -8.96 15.09 -3.27
CA MET A 90 -8.78 13.68 -3.64
C MET A 90 -7.50 13.11 -3.02
N ILE A 91 -6.36 13.76 -3.22
CA ILE A 91 -5.08 13.32 -2.62
C ILE A 91 -5.14 13.34 -1.10
N MET A 92 -5.70 14.40 -0.50
CA MET A 92 -5.83 14.48 0.95
C MET A 92 -6.84 13.47 1.53
N SER A 93 -7.80 12.99 0.74
CA SER A 93 -8.67 11.85 1.11
C SER A 93 -7.87 10.56 1.22
N ALA A 94 -6.98 10.31 0.25
CA ALA A 94 -6.11 9.13 0.27
C ALA A 94 -5.12 9.18 1.45
N VAL A 95 -4.49 10.33 1.65
CA VAL A 95 -3.60 10.58 2.80
C VAL A 95 -4.33 10.33 4.13
N GLN A 96 -5.53 10.88 4.30
CA GLN A 96 -6.32 10.69 5.52
C GLN A 96 -6.65 9.23 5.78
N SER A 97 -7.10 8.49 4.76
CA SER A 97 -7.50 7.08 4.91
C SER A 97 -6.29 6.18 5.16
N ALA A 98 -5.15 6.48 4.53
CA ALA A 98 -3.90 5.77 4.74
C ALA A 98 -3.38 5.96 6.18
N ILE A 99 -3.33 7.20 6.66
CA ILE A 99 -2.93 7.53 8.03
C ILE A 99 -3.90 6.91 9.04
N ALA A 100 -5.21 7.02 8.81
CA ALA A 100 -6.23 6.44 9.68
C ALA A 100 -6.01 4.93 9.91
N THR A 101 -5.75 4.18 8.84
CA THR A 101 -5.48 2.74 8.94
C THR A 101 -4.22 2.46 9.75
N ASN A 102 -3.13 3.19 9.50
CA ASN A 102 -1.87 2.94 10.18
C ASN A 102 -1.86 3.42 11.64
N GLU A 103 -2.62 4.46 11.99
CA GLU A 103 -2.85 4.83 13.39
C GLU A 103 -3.60 3.73 14.14
N VAL A 104 -4.58 3.07 13.49
CA VAL A 104 -5.26 1.90 14.06
C VAL A 104 -4.28 0.74 14.26
N ASN A 105 -3.38 0.48 13.31
CA ASN A 105 -2.31 -0.52 13.45
C ASN A 105 -1.41 -0.19 14.65
N ALA A 106 -0.92 1.05 14.75
CA ALA A 106 -0.06 1.49 15.86
C ALA A 106 -0.76 1.43 17.22
N ALA A 107 -2.09 1.62 17.24
CA ALA A 107 -2.93 1.45 18.43
C ALA A 107 -3.30 -0.02 18.72
N MET A 108 -2.65 -0.99 18.09
CA MET A 108 -2.91 -2.44 18.24
C MET A 108 -4.32 -2.85 17.80
N GLY A 109 -4.92 -2.14 16.86
CA GLY A 109 -6.18 -2.49 16.24
C GLY A 109 -6.05 -3.48 15.10
N VAL A 110 -7.20 -3.97 14.61
CA VAL A 110 -7.23 -4.92 13.49
C VAL A 110 -7.14 -4.16 12.16
N ILE A 111 -6.23 -4.61 11.30
CA ILE A 111 -6.03 -4.11 9.93
C ILE A 111 -5.81 -5.30 8.97
N CYS A 112 -5.87 -5.04 7.66
CA CYS A 112 -5.40 -5.99 6.65
C CYS A 112 -3.98 -5.62 6.23
N ALA A 113 -3.05 -6.58 6.28
CA ALA A 113 -1.73 -6.42 5.70
C ALA A 113 -1.81 -6.34 4.17
N THR A 114 -1.16 -5.32 3.57
CA THR A 114 -1.18 -5.10 2.11
C THR A 114 0.14 -4.48 1.60
N PRO A 115 1.15 -5.26 1.22
CA PRO A 115 1.33 -6.69 1.52
C PRO A 115 1.76 -6.96 2.97
N THR A 116 2.23 -5.94 3.72
CA THR A 116 2.66 -6.04 5.12
C THR A 116 1.81 -5.15 6.03
N ALA A 117 1.94 -5.32 7.34
CA ALA A 117 1.30 -4.43 8.31
C ALA A 117 1.84 -2.99 8.21
N GLY A 118 3.14 -2.84 7.91
CA GLY A 118 3.78 -1.55 7.73
C GLY A 118 3.23 -0.73 6.57
N SER A 119 2.71 -1.39 5.53
CA SER A 119 2.11 -0.75 4.34
C SER A 119 0.58 -0.83 4.28
N SER A 120 -0.07 -1.27 5.36
CA SER A 120 -1.51 -1.58 5.42
C SER A 120 -2.44 -0.39 5.11
N GLY A 121 -1.96 0.84 5.20
CA GLY A 121 -2.75 2.03 4.90
C GLY A 121 -2.80 2.41 3.43
N THR A 122 -1.84 1.95 2.63
CA THR A 122 -1.70 2.38 1.22
C THR A 122 -2.91 1.99 0.37
N LEU A 123 -3.31 0.72 0.35
CA LEU A 123 -4.48 0.27 -0.42
C LEU A 123 -5.79 0.88 0.06
N PRO A 124 -6.11 0.92 1.38
CA PRO A 124 -7.30 1.63 1.84
C PRO A 124 -7.32 3.11 1.46
N GLY A 125 -6.15 3.77 1.48
CA GLY A 125 -6.00 5.15 1.02
C GLY A 125 -6.47 5.34 -0.42
N VAL A 126 -6.03 4.48 -1.32
CA VAL A 126 -6.43 4.48 -2.73
C VAL A 126 -7.90 4.10 -2.88
N LEU A 127 -8.31 2.95 -2.35
CA LEU A 127 -9.62 2.34 -2.57
C LEU A 127 -10.78 3.24 -2.10
N PHE A 128 -10.74 3.71 -0.85
CA PHE A 128 -11.84 4.55 -0.32
C PHE A 128 -11.85 5.97 -0.86
N THR A 129 -10.78 6.39 -1.51
CA THR A 129 -10.76 7.63 -2.30
C THR A 129 -11.44 7.42 -3.64
N LEU A 130 -11.17 6.30 -4.33
CA LEU A 130 -11.80 5.95 -5.60
C LEU A 130 -13.28 5.57 -5.42
N GLU A 131 -13.66 4.92 -4.32
CA GLU A 131 -15.07 4.70 -3.96
C GLU A 131 -15.88 6.00 -4.08
N LYS A 132 -15.38 7.08 -3.49
CA LYS A 132 -16.05 8.38 -3.52
C LYS A 132 -15.92 9.10 -4.87
N ARG A 133 -14.76 8.97 -5.50
CA ARG A 133 -14.47 9.70 -6.74
C ARG A 133 -15.19 9.12 -7.95
N LEU A 134 -15.27 7.80 -8.05
CA LEU A 134 -15.85 7.05 -9.16
C LEU A 134 -17.25 6.49 -8.84
N GLY A 135 -17.69 6.54 -7.58
CA GLY A 135 -18.95 5.94 -7.16
C GLY A 135 -18.93 4.43 -7.19
N LEU A 136 -17.79 3.81 -6.80
CA LEU A 136 -17.64 2.35 -6.84
C LEU A 136 -18.65 1.66 -5.93
N ASP A 137 -19.28 0.62 -6.44
CA ASP A 137 -20.09 -0.28 -5.64
C ASP A 137 -19.23 -1.34 -4.92
N GLU A 138 -19.84 -2.15 -4.06
CA GLU A 138 -19.12 -3.17 -3.28
C GLU A 138 -18.43 -4.20 -4.17
N GLU A 139 -19.06 -4.59 -5.28
CA GLU A 139 -18.48 -5.55 -6.22
C GLU A 139 -17.19 -4.99 -6.84
N GLN A 140 -17.21 -3.76 -7.31
CA GLN A 140 -16.05 -3.09 -7.89
C GLN A 140 -14.92 -2.93 -6.87
N MET A 141 -15.27 -2.63 -5.61
CA MET A 141 -14.28 -2.53 -4.54
C MET A 141 -13.61 -3.87 -4.21
N VAL A 142 -14.39 -4.96 -4.20
CA VAL A 142 -13.84 -6.31 -4.02
C VAL A 142 -12.96 -6.70 -5.21
N ARG A 143 -13.35 -6.36 -6.44
CA ARG A 143 -12.53 -6.59 -7.64
C ARG A 143 -11.22 -5.80 -7.59
N PHE A 144 -11.24 -4.54 -7.13
CA PHE A 144 -10.02 -3.77 -6.88
C PHE A 144 -9.03 -4.54 -5.99
N LEU A 145 -9.51 -5.15 -4.91
CA LEU A 145 -8.66 -5.93 -4.01
C LEU A 145 -8.11 -7.20 -4.66
N PHE A 146 -8.88 -7.88 -5.52
CA PHE A 146 -8.37 -9.02 -6.29
C PHE A 146 -7.28 -8.59 -7.27
N THR A 147 -7.48 -7.50 -8.00
CA THR A 147 -6.44 -6.97 -8.91
C THR A 147 -5.19 -6.60 -8.13
N ALA A 148 -5.32 -5.84 -7.04
CA ALA A 148 -4.20 -5.49 -6.18
C ALA A 148 -3.48 -6.75 -5.65
N GLY A 149 -4.25 -7.77 -5.22
CA GLY A 149 -3.72 -9.05 -4.75
C GLY A 149 -2.96 -9.82 -5.83
N GLY A 150 -3.46 -9.85 -7.06
CA GLY A 150 -2.78 -10.51 -8.19
C GLY A 150 -1.42 -9.89 -8.49
N PHE A 151 -1.35 -8.56 -8.58
CA PHE A 151 -0.07 -7.86 -8.73
C PHE A 151 0.84 -8.07 -7.52
N GLY A 152 0.30 -7.99 -6.30
CA GLY A 152 1.05 -8.22 -5.07
C GLY A 152 1.65 -9.61 -4.96
N MET A 153 0.94 -10.62 -5.45
CA MET A 153 1.40 -12.00 -5.46
C MET A 153 2.59 -12.18 -6.39
N VAL A 154 2.55 -11.60 -7.60
CA VAL A 154 3.70 -11.64 -8.52
C VAL A 154 4.89 -10.92 -7.91
N ILE A 155 4.69 -9.77 -7.25
CA ILE A 155 5.77 -9.07 -6.54
C ILE A 155 6.38 -9.99 -5.47
N ALA A 156 5.55 -10.58 -4.60
CA ALA A 156 6.01 -11.40 -3.48
C ALA A 156 6.73 -12.68 -3.92
N ASN A 157 6.39 -13.22 -5.09
CA ASN A 157 7.07 -14.38 -5.66
C ASN A 157 8.44 -14.04 -6.27
N ASN A 158 8.65 -12.80 -6.71
CA ASN A 158 9.85 -12.39 -7.45
C ASN A 158 10.75 -11.41 -6.69
N ALA A 159 10.29 -10.85 -5.58
CA ALA A 159 11.04 -9.91 -4.74
C ALA A 159 10.69 -10.07 -3.26
N CYS A 160 11.59 -9.64 -2.40
CA CYS A 160 11.26 -9.53 -0.98
C CYS A 160 10.29 -8.36 -0.75
N ILE A 161 9.24 -8.60 0.05
CA ILE A 161 8.24 -7.58 0.45
C ILE A 161 8.41 -7.09 1.89
N ALA A 162 9.41 -7.57 2.63
CA ALA A 162 9.62 -7.20 4.03
C ALA A 162 10.59 -6.01 4.14
N GLY A 163 10.26 -5.04 4.99
CA GLY A 163 11.10 -3.87 5.27
C GLY A 163 12.48 -4.23 5.82
N ALA A 164 12.55 -5.26 6.66
CA ALA A 164 13.78 -5.78 7.25
C ALA A 164 14.77 -6.37 6.21
N THR A 165 14.30 -6.71 5.01
CA THR A 165 15.14 -7.25 3.94
C THR A 165 15.30 -6.28 2.79
N GLY A 166 14.22 -5.63 2.38
CA GLY A 166 14.18 -4.82 1.16
C GLY A 166 14.01 -3.32 1.38
N GLY A 167 13.94 -2.84 2.63
CA GLY A 167 13.60 -1.46 2.93
C GLY A 167 12.10 -1.17 2.78
N CYS A 168 11.70 0.06 3.07
CA CYS A 168 10.30 0.48 2.95
C CYS A 168 9.81 0.49 1.48
N GLN A 169 10.70 0.55 0.51
CA GLN A 169 10.37 0.34 -0.91
C GLN A 169 9.71 -1.02 -1.16
N ALA A 170 10.15 -2.06 -0.44
CA ALA A 170 9.60 -3.42 -0.55
C ALA A 170 8.16 -3.48 0.00
N GLU A 171 7.84 -2.73 1.02
CA GLU A 171 6.51 -2.66 1.62
C GLU A 171 5.60 -1.63 0.93
N VAL A 172 5.91 -0.35 1.12
CA VAL A 172 5.10 0.78 0.61
C VAL A 172 5.22 0.91 -0.91
N GLY A 173 6.41 0.62 -1.50
CA GLY A 173 6.57 0.60 -2.95
C GLY A 173 5.73 -0.49 -3.60
N SER A 174 5.73 -1.71 -3.06
CA SER A 174 4.85 -2.80 -3.51
C SER A 174 3.38 -2.44 -3.37
N ALA A 175 2.96 -1.95 -2.19
CA ALA A 175 1.59 -1.53 -1.94
C ALA A 175 1.12 -0.41 -2.89
N SER A 176 2.02 0.54 -3.18
CA SER A 176 1.77 1.63 -4.14
C SER A 176 1.58 1.08 -5.56
N GLY A 177 2.44 0.15 -5.99
CA GLY A 177 2.30 -0.53 -7.28
C GLY A 177 1.00 -1.34 -7.41
N MET A 178 0.66 -2.10 -6.36
CA MET A 178 -0.60 -2.84 -6.26
C MET A 178 -1.81 -1.91 -6.38
N GLY A 179 -1.80 -0.81 -5.63
CA GLY A 179 -2.86 0.19 -5.64
C GLY A 179 -2.99 0.91 -6.96
N ALA A 180 -1.87 1.24 -7.61
CA ALA A 180 -1.85 1.90 -8.91
C ALA A 180 -2.45 1.01 -10.01
N ALA A 181 -2.05 -0.27 -10.06
CA ALA A 181 -2.57 -1.22 -11.03
C ALA A 181 -4.09 -1.44 -10.87
N ALA A 182 -4.55 -1.61 -9.63
CA ALA A 182 -5.96 -1.81 -9.32
C ALA A 182 -6.80 -0.54 -9.59
N ALA A 183 -6.24 0.65 -9.35
CA ALA A 183 -6.88 1.91 -9.67
C ALA A 183 -7.14 2.07 -11.16
N VAL A 184 -6.19 1.65 -12.01
CA VAL A 184 -6.35 1.65 -13.46
C VAL A 184 -7.49 0.74 -13.91
N GLU A 185 -7.57 -0.50 -13.38
CA GLU A 185 -8.64 -1.43 -13.77
C GLU A 185 -10.02 -0.89 -13.40
N VAL A 186 -10.23 -0.42 -12.16
CA VAL A 186 -11.55 0.09 -11.75
C VAL A 186 -11.93 1.42 -12.43
N ALA A 187 -10.95 2.14 -12.96
CA ALA A 187 -11.17 3.33 -13.80
C ALA A 187 -11.42 2.99 -15.28
N GLY A 188 -11.46 1.70 -15.65
CA GLY A 188 -11.72 1.23 -17.00
C GLY A 188 -10.51 1.20 -17.92
N GLY A 189 -9.29 1.28 -17.37
CA GLY A 189 -8.05 1.13 -18.13
C GLY A 189 -7.76 -0.31 -18.55
N THR A 190 -6.78 -0.46 -19.43
CA THR A 190 -6.37 -1.77 -19.98
C THR A 190 -5.40 -2.50 -19.04
N PRO A 191 -5.26 -3.84 -19.16
CA PRO A 191 -4.24 -4.60 -18.42
C PRO A 191 -2.81 -4.06 -18.61
N LYS A 192 -2.46 -3.63 -19.83
CA LYS A 192 -1.16 -2.99 -20.11
C LYS A 192 -0.97 -1.68 -19.32
N GLN A 193 -2.02 -0.85 -19.23
CA GLN A 193 -1.96 0.37 -18.43
C GLN A 193 -1.83 0.07 -16.92
N SER A 194 -2.46 -0.99 -16.42
CA SER A 194 -2.27 -1.45 -15.04
C SER A 194 -0.81 -1.82 -14.76
N ALA A 195 -0.14 -2.55 -15.66
CA ALA A 195 1.28 -2.87 -15.54
C ALA A 195 2.17 -1.62 -15.60
N ASN A 196 1.87 -0.68 -16.49
CA ASN A 196 2.59 0.60 -16.56
C ASN A 196 2.44 1.42 -15.26
N ALA A 197 1.23 1.51 -14.73
CA ALA A 197 0.96 2.22 -13.47
C ALA A 197 1.76 1.62 -12.31
N MET A 198 1.76 0.29 -12.20
CA MET A 198 2.58 -0.42 -11.21
C MET A 198 4.07 -0.12 -11.37
N ALA A 199 4.61 -0.23 -12.60
CA ALA A 199 6.02 0.02 -12.88
C ALA A 199 6.42 1.45 -12.50
N ILE A 200 5.61 2.46 -12.87
CA ILE A 200 5.83 3.86 -12.52
C ILE A 200 5.82 4.02 -10.99
N ALA A 201 4.80 3.46 -10.32
CA ALA A 201 4.64 3.62 -8.88
C ALA A 201 5.81 3.01 -8.07
N ILE A 202 6.27 1.83 -8.44
CA ILE A 202 7.43 1.19 -7.78
C ILE A 202 8.71 1.98 -8.08
N SER A 203 8.94 2.38 -9.35
CA SER A 203 10.12 3.13 -9.75
C SER A 203 10.29 4.43 -8.96
N ASN A 204 9.18 5.14 -8.68
CA ASN A 204 9.20 6.39 -7.92
C ASN A 204 9.64 6.21 -6.46
N LEU A 205 9.53 5.01 -5.91
CA LEU A 205 9.82 4.72 -4.50
C LEU A 205 11.08 3.85 -4.32
N LEU A 206 11.84 3.57 -5.39
CA LEU A 206 13.11 2.86 -5.29
C LEU A 206 14.09 3.58 -4.36
N GLY A 207 14.74 2.81 -3.49
CA GLY A 207 15.68 3.34 -2.51
C GLY A 207 15.04 3.84 -1.22
N LEU A 208 13.70 3.77 -1.06
CA LEU A 208 13.06 4.17 0.19
C LEU A 208 13.46 3.20 1.32
N VAL A 209 14.25 3.73 2.25
CA VAL A 209 14.82 2.97 3.37
C VAL A 209 13.76 2.63 4.43
N CYS A 210 14.02 1.60 5.26
CA CYS A 210 13.20 1.29 6.43
C CYS A 210 13.97 1.67 7.70
N ASP A 211 13.66 2.84 8.24
CA ASP A 211 14.35 3.49 9.37
C ASP A 211 13.40 3.92 10.51
N PRO A 212 12.51 3.03 10.97
CA PRO A 212 11.50 3.39 11.95
C PRO A 212 12.13 3.75 13.29
N ILE A 213 11.66 4.83 13.90
CA ILE A 213 12.13 5.29 15.20
C ILE A 213 11.89 4.21 16.24
N ALA A 214 12.92 3.88 16.99
CA ALA A 214 12.92 2.80 17.99
C ALA A 214 12.59 1.40 17.41
N GLY A 215 12.67 1.20 16.09
CA GLY A 215 12.28 -0.05 15.42
C GLY A 215 10.77 -0.31 15.39
N LEU A 216 9.94 0.70 15.68
CA LEU A 216 8.49 0.56 15.77
C LEU A 216 7.79 0.99 14.47
N VAL A 217 6.75 0.24 14.06
CA VAL A 217 5.95 0.54 12.85
C VAL A 217 5.01 1.73 13.13
N GLU A 218 5.59 2.88 13.45
CA GLU A 218 4.91 4.13 13.75
C GLU A 218 5.47 5.28 12.91
N VAL A 219 6.59 5.85 13.30
CA VAL A 219 7.22 6.96 12.59
C VAL A 219 8.50 6.47 11.90
N PRO A 220 8.65 6.64 10.60
CA PRO A 220 7.81 7.39 9.66
C PRO A 220 6.77 6.53 8.90
N CYS A 221 6.51 5.29 9.28
CA CYS A 221 5.68 4.33 8.54
C CYS A 221 4.29 4.90 8.21
N ILE A 222 3.64 5.58 9.18
CA ILE A 222 2.32 6.20 8.98
C ILE A 222 2.36 7.21 7.83
N ASN A 223 3.34 8.10 7.80
CA ASN A 223 3.47 9.11 6.76
C ASN A 223 3.86 8.51 5.39
N ARG A 224 4.61 7.39 5.39
CA ARG A 224 4.99 6.69 4.16
C ARG A 224 3.83 6.01 3.48
N ASN A 225 2.83 5.57 4.23
CA ASN A 225 1.58 5.09 3.62
C ASN A 225 0.80 6.20 2.91
N ALA A 226 0.85 7.43 3.42
CA ALA A 226 0.30 8.59 2.74
C ALA A 226 1.01 8.86 1.40
N ILE A 227 2.34 8.77 1.37
CA ILE A 227 3.12 8.88 0.11
C ILE A 227 2.74 7.74 -0.83
N GLY A 228 2.68 6.50 -0.33
CA GLY A 228 2.34 5.33 -1.14
C GLY A 228 0.99 5.44 -1.82
N SER A 229 -0.05 5.87 -1.10
CA SER A 229 -1.39 6.06 -1.67
C SER A 229 -1.46 7.22 -2.67
N SER A 230 -0.77 8.33 -2.39
CA SER A 230 -0.71 9.48 -3.31
C SER A 230 0.04 9.14 -4.60
N ASN A 231 1.18 8.46 -4.48
CA ASN A 231 1.98 7.98 -5.61
C ASN A 231 1.20 6.96 -6.46
N ALA A 232 0.42 6.07 -5.83
CA ALA A 232 -0.42 5.11 -6.55
C ALA A 232 -1.46 5.81 -7.43
N LEU A 233 -2.19 6.79 -6.90
CA LEU A 233 -3.19 7.55 -7.66
C LEU A 233 -2.56 8.34 -8.80
N MET A 234 -1.45 9.03 -8.55
CA MET A 234 -0.71 9.76 -9.57
C MET A 234 -0.22 8.83 -10.69
N SER A 235 0.34 7.68 -10.34
CA SER A 235 0.86 6.71 -11.31
C SER A 235 -0.25 6.08 -12.14
N ALA A 236 -1.43 5.86 -11.54
CA ALA A 236 -2.61 5.40 -12.25
C ALA A 236 -3.08 6.45 -13.26
N ASP A 237 -3.20 7.71 -12.87
CA ASP A 237 -3.57 8.81 -13.79
C ASP A 237 -2.58 8.96 -14.94
N MET A 238 -1.26 8.85 -14.67
CA MET A 238 -0.23 8.88 -15.72
C MET A 238 -0.43 7.76 -16.73
N ALA A 239 -0.65 6.52 -16.27
CA ALA A 239 -0.86 5.39 -17.17
C ALA A 239 -2.18 5.48 -17.94
N LEU A 240 -3.26 5.96 -17.32
CA LEU A 240 -4.54 6.22 -17.99
C LEU A 240 -4.41 7.33 -19.05
N ALA A 241 -3.58 8.34 -18.79
CA ALA A 241 -3.25 9.39 -19.76
C ALA A 241 -2.37 8.90 -20.92
N GLY A 242 -1.91 7.64 -20.90
CA GLY A 242 -1.09 7.04 -21.94
C GLY A 242 0.42 7.13 -21.70
N CYS A 243 0.87 7.54 -20.49
CA CYS A 243 2.28 7.42 -20.13
C CYS A 243 2.68 5.95 -19.96
N GLU A 244 3.75 5.55 -20.62
CA GLU A 244 4.29 4.21 -20.51
C GLU A 244 5.57 4.20 -19.67
N SER A 245 5.76 3.14 -18.89
CA SER A 245 7.05 2.86 -18.29
C SER A 245 8.01 2.31 -19.36
N MET A 246 9.18 2.94 -19.51
CA MET A 246 10.21 2.44 -20.42
C MET A 246 10.83 1.13 -19.94
N ILE A 247 10.75 0.86 -18.64
CA ILE A 247 11.23 -0.39 -18.05
C ILE A 247 10.01 -1.27 -17.75
N PRO A 248 9.97 -2.51 -18.26
CA PRO A 248 8.87 -3.44 -17.98
C PRO A 248 8.65 -3.70 -16.49
N ALA A 249 7.40 -3.96 -16.09
CA ALA A 249 7.03 -4.11 -14.70
C ALA A 249 7.83 -5.22 -13.97
N ASP A 250 8.08 -6.34 -14.61
CA ASP A 250 8.86 -7.44 -14.03
C ASP A 250 10.34 -7.07 -13.81
N GLU A 251 10.90 -6.24 -14.70
CA GLU A 251 12.27 -5.73 -14.50
C GLU A 251 12.33 -4.69 -13.37
N VAL A 252 11.27 -3.88 -13.20
CA VAL A 252 11.18 -2.94 -12.07
C VAL A 252 11.08 -3.69 -10.75
N ILE A 253 10.33 -4.80 -10.67
CA ILE A 253 10.30 -5.69 -9.50
C ILE A 253 11.71 -6.23 -9.20
N SER A 254 12.41 -6.74 -10.23
CA SER A 254 13.79 -7.22 -10.09
C SER A 254 14.75 -6.13 -9.62
N ALA A 255 14.59 -4.91 -10.13
CA ALA A 255 15.38 -3.76 -9.70
C ALA A 255 15.15 -3.42 -8.23
N MET A 256 13.88 -3.41 -7.78
CA MET A 256 13.51 -3.19 -6.38
C MET A 256 14.16 -4.23 -5.45
N ASP A 257 14.13 -5.51 -5.82
CA ASP A 257 14.76 -6.59 -5.04
C ASP A 257 16.28 -6.39 -4.93
N LYS A 258 16.96 -6.05 -6.05
CA LYS A 258 18.40 -5.79 -6.07
C LYS A 258 18.78 -4.56 -5.25
N VAL A 259 18.01 -3.46 -5.34
CA VAL A 259 18.22 -2.26 -4.52
C VAL A 259 18.08 -2.59 -3.05
N GLY A 260 17.05 -3.35 -2.66
CA GLY A 260 16.85 -3.79 -1.28
C GLY A 260 18.01 -4.64 -0.75
N LYS A 261 18.47 -5.62 -1.52
CA LYS A 261 19.62 -6.48 -1.16
C LYS A 261 20.92 -5.69 -0.97
N ASN A 262 21.10 -4.61 -1.72
CA ASN A 262 22.27 -3.73 -1.62
C ASN A 262 22.13 -2.62 -0.57
N MET A 263 20.98 -2.48 0.05
CA MET A 263 20.74 -1.48 1.09
C MET A 263 21.54 -1.84 2.35
N PRO A 264 22.26 -0.88 2.98
CA PRO A 264 22.94 -1.12 4.25
C PRO A 264 21.99 -1.66 5.33
N GLU A 265 22.47 -2.58 6.16
CA GLU A 265 21.69 -3.16 7.26
C GLU A 265 21.10 -2.10 8.19
N SER A 266 21.86 -1.03 8.47
CA SER A 266 21.38 0.09 9.30
C SER A 266 20.14 0.81 8.76
N LEU A 267 19.76 0.57 7.50
CA LEU A 267 18.60 1.17 6.81
C LEU A 267 17.48 0.15 6.52
N ARG A 268 17.55 -1.04 7.12
CA ARG A 268 16.59 -2.14 6.94
C ARG A 268 15.91 -2.51 8.25
N GLU A 269 15.09 -1.60 8.79
CA GLU A 269 14.23 -1.81 9.98
C GLU A 269 14.97 -2.10 11.30
N THR A 270 16.27 -1.82 11.34
CA THR A 270 17.09 -2.09 12.53
C THR A 270 16.95 -1.03 13.63
N GLY A 271 16.32 0.10 13.33
CA GLY A 271 16.20 1.21 14.27
C GLY A 271 17.54 1.89 14.61
N ILE A 272 18.56 1.70 13.75
CA ILE A 272 19.93 2.22 13.98
C ILE A 272 20.22 3.44 13.10
N GLY A 273 19.92 3.36 11.80
CA GLY A 273 20.26 4.38 10.82
C GLY A 273 19.06 5.26 10.42
N GLY A 274 19.29 6.16 9.47
CA GLY A 274 18.24 7.05 8.95
C GLY A 274 17.65 7.93 10.06
N LEU A 275 16.32 8.08 10.07
CA LEU A 275 15.61 8.85 11.09
C LEU A 275 15.82 8.31 12.51
N ALA A 276 15.85 6.97 12.64
CA ALA A 276 16.10 6.33 13.94
C ALA A 276 17.49 6.66 14.51
N GLY A 277 18.49 6.90 13.64
CA GLY A 277 19.85 7.25 14.02
C GLY A 277 20.06 8.71 14.40
N THR A 278 19.07 9.59 14.21
CA THR A 278 19.17 10.99 14.59
C THR A 278 19.21 11.17 16.12
N PRO A 279 19.81 12.25 16.66
CA PRO A 279 19.79 12.52 18.09
C PRO A 279 18.39 12.39 18.71
N THR A 280 17.40 13.04 18.11
CA THR A 280 15.99 12.95 18.56
C THR A 280 15.44 11.54 18.48
N GLY A 281 15.77 10.77 17.41
CA GLY A 281 15.35 9.37 17.27
C GLY A 281 15.90 8.50 18.42
N GLN A 282 17.14 8.70 18.80
CA GLN A 282 17.78 7.99 19.91
C GLN A 282 17.21 8.42 21.27
N GLU A 283 16.93 9.71 21.48
CA GLU A 283 16.23 10.17 22.69
C GLU A 283 14.86 9.54 22.85
N ILE A 284 14.09 9.47 21.76
CA ILE A 284 12.77 8.80 21.74
C ILE A 284 12.92 7.32 22.08
N ARG A 285 13.89 6.63 21.49
CA ARG A 285 14.17 5.22 21.82
C ARG A 285 14.47 5.02 23.29
N MET A 286 15.35 5.87 23.86
CA MET A 286 15.67 5.83 25.30
C MET A 286 14.45 6.10 26.17
N ARG A 287 13.57 7.00 25.76
CA ARG A 287 12.32 7.29 26.48
C ARG A 287 11.39 6.08 26.51
N ILE A 288 11.29 5.33 25.40
CA ILE A 288 10.37 4.19 25.27
C ILE A 288 10.91 2.94 25.98
N PHE A 289 12.19 2.62 25.79
CA PHE A 289 12.78 1.35 26.23
C PHE A 289 13.76 1.47 27.40
N GLY A 290 14.14 2.67 27.80
CA GLY A 290 15.18 2.90 28.81
C GLY A 290 16.61 2.80 28.26
N LYS A 291 17.59 2.92 29.16
CA LYS A 291 19.03 3.03 28.79
C LYS A 291 19.71 1.70 28.40
N ASN A 292 19.03 0.54 28.49
CA ASN A 292 19.65 -0.79 28.43
C ASN A 292 19.13 -1.66 27.27
N LEU A 293 19.02 -1.09 26.06
CA LEU A 293 18.80 -1.89 24.85
C LEU A 293 19.80 -1.52 23.77
#